data_fb69b3403a15d48cdf9b09446253c1a5
#
_entry.id   fb69b3403a15d48cdf9b09446253c1a5
#
_cell.length_a   1.000
_cell.length_b   1.000
_cell.length_c   1.000
_cell.angle_alpha   90.00
_cell.angle_beta   90.00
_cell.angle_gamma   90.00
#
_symmetry.space_group_name_H-M   'P 1'
#
loop_
_entity.id
_entity.type
_entity.pdbx_description
1 polymer ?
#
loop_
_entity_poly.entity_id
_entity_poly.type
_entity_poly.pdbx_seq_one_letter_code
_entity_poly.pdbx_strand_id
1 'polypeptide(L)'
;MSSKLKVLQVIPRLDYGGAEIGCYDLAHYLSEQKSKSYIATSGGKLTKYINKKKVKLFKTPVHSKNPILVILNIFILSLIVLFYRINVIHVRSRAPAWSCYFAAKITRCKLVTTFHGTYNFNSSLKKYYNSIMLKSDCVIAGSNFIFKHISENYP
;
A
#
# COMPACT_ATOMS: atom_id res chain seq x y z
N MET A 1 -18.21 -20.23 6.52
CA MET A 1 -17.59 -19.95 5.20
C MET A 1 -16.52 -18.88 5.39
N SER A 2 -15.24 -19.21 5.23
CA SER A 2 -14.16 -18.20 5.28
C SER A 2 -14.39 -17.19 4.16
N SER A 3 -14.53 -15.91 4.53
CA SER A 3 -14.68 -14.84 3.54
C SER A 3 -13.44 -14.80 2.66
N LYS A 4 -13.62 -14.90 1.35
CA LYS A 4 -12.53 -14.90 0.38
C LYS A 4 -11.67 -13.64 0.56
N LEU A 5 -10.37 -13.79 0.76
CA LEU A 5 -9.45 -12.66 0.94
C LEU A 5 -9.49 -11.70 -0.26
N LYS A 6 -9.58 -10.41 0.01
CA LYS A 6 -9.60 -9.34 -0.98
C LYS A 6 -8.59 -8.27 -0.58
N VAL A 7 -7.51 -8.17 -1.34
CA VAL A 7 -6.36 -7.31 -1.03
C VAL A 7 -6.24 -6.17 -2.04
N LEU A 8 -6.18 -4.94 -1.54
CA LEU A 8 -5.82 -3.76 -2.31
C LEU A 8 -4.37 -3.38 -2.02
N GLN A 9 -3.47 -3.62 -2.95
CA GLN A 9 -2.12 -3.10 -2.86
C GLN A 9 -2.09 -1.66 -3.35
N VAL A 10 -1.44 -0.77 -2.60
CA VAL A 10 -1.32 0.66 -2.94
C VAL A 10 0.16 1.01 -3.06
N ILE A 11 0.55 1.46 -4.25
CA ILE A 11 1.92 1.83 -4.57
C ILE A 11 1.94 3.11 -5.42
N PRO A 12 2.86 4.07 -5.18
CA PRO A 12 2.87 5.35 -5.89
C PRO A 12 2.92 5.19 -7.40
N ARG A 13 3.87 4.41 -7.88
CA ARG A 13 4.04 4.06 -9.30
C ARG A 13 4.39 2.58 -9.40
N LEU A 14 4.00 1.96 -10.49
CA LEU A 14 4.30 0.55 -10.78
C LEU A 14 5.33 0.48 -11.92
N ASP A 15 6.52 1.00 -11.65
CA ASP A 15 7.66 0.96 -12.59
C ASP A 15 8.52 -0.30 -12.37
N TYR A 16 9.80 -0.28 -12.67
CA TYR A 16 10.74 -1.40 -12.49
C TYR A 16 11.60 -1.17 -11.25
N GLY A 17 11.21 -1.74 -10.13
CA GLY A 17 11.93 -1.73 -8.87
C GLY A 17 11.52 -2.92 -8.01
N GLY A 18 12.26 -3.22 -6.96
CA GLY A 18 11.97 -4.38 -6.11
C GLY A 18 10.60 -4.32 -5.43
N ALA A 19 10.18 -3.14 -4.98
CA ALA A 19 8.86 -2.94 -4.38
C ALA A 19 7.74 -3.11 -5.41
N GLU A 20 7.95 -2.62 -6.61
CA GLU A 20 7.03 -2.65 -7.74
C GLU A 20 6.86 -4.06 -8.30
N ILE A 21 7.98 -4.76 -8.52
CA ILE A 21 7.96 -6.16 -8.95
C ILE A 21 7.27 -7.02 -7.89
N GLY A 22 7.64 -6.86 -6.61
CA GLY A 22 6.98 -7.59 -5.52
C GLY A 22 5.49 -7.26 -5.36
N CYS A 23 5.05 -6.04 -5.74
CA CYS A 23 3.63 -5.70 -5.82
C CYS A 23 2.94 -6.44 -6.95
N TYR A 24 3.56 -6.45 -8.12
CA TYR A 24 3.06 -7.14 -9.32
C TYR A 24 2.94 -8.65 -9.07
N ASP A 25 4.00 -9.29 -8.59
CA ASP A 25 4.05 -10.73 -8.32
C ASP A 25 3.03 -11.15 -7.27
N LEU A 26 2.97 -10.43 -6.13
CA LEU A 26 1.99 -10.72 -5.09
C LEU A 26 0.55 -10.57 -5.59
N ALA A 27 0.29 -9.58 -6.46
CA ALA A 27 -1.05 -9.38 -7.00
C ALA A 27 -1.52 -10.58 -7.85
N HIS A 28 -0.64 -11.10 -8.70
CA HIS A 28 -0.95 -12.27 -9.53
C HIS A 28 -1.03 -13.55 -8.70
N TYR A 29 -0.09 -13.75 -7.77
CA TYR A 29 -0.10 -14.89 -6.85
C TYR A 29 -1.39 -14.98 -6.04
N LEU A 30 -1.83 -13.87 -5.43
CA LEU A 30 -3.09 -13.84 -4.68
C LEU A 30 -4.28 -14.23 -5.54
N SER A 31 -4.30 -13.81 -6.80
CA SER A 31 -5.36 -14.20 -7.73
C SER A 31 -5.33 -15.70 -8.06
N GLU A 32 -4.14 -16.29 -8.19
CA GLU A 32 -3.97 -17.73 -8.40
C GLU A 32 -4.41 -18.56 -7.19
N GLN A 33 -4.22 -18.02 -5.99
CA GLN A 33 -4.74 -18.58 -4.72
C GLN A 33 -6.23 -18.33 -4.51
N LYS A 34 -6.99 -18.05 -5.57
CA LYS A 34 -8.44 -17.79 -5.55
C LYS A 34 -8.85 -16.57 -4.69
N SER A 35 -7.92 -15.71 -4.29
CA SER A 35 -8.18 -14.42 -3.64
C SER A 35 -8.50 -13.35 -4.68
N LYS A 36 -9.19 -12.27 -4.29
CA LYS A 36 -9.40 -11.13 -5.19
C LYS A 36 -8.29 -10.11 -4.99
N SER A 37 -7.63 -9.74 -6.07
CA SER A 37 -6.46 -8.87 -6.06
C SER A 37 -6.73 -7.57 -6.80
N TYR A 38 -6.33 -6.47 -6.16
CA TYR A 38 -6.52 -5.11 -6.64
C TYR A 38 -5.22 -4.32 -6.47
N ILE A 39 -4.95 -3.39 -7.38
CA ILE A 39 -3.83 -2.45 -7.28
C ILE A 39 -4.36 -1.04 -7.50
N ALA A 40 -3.98 -0.10 -6.61
CA ALA A 40 -4.14 1.34 -6.79
C ALA A 40 -2.76 1.98 -6.99
N THR A 41 -2.57 2.69 -8.09
CA THR A 41 -1.31 3.34 -8.46
C THR A 41 -1.57 4.54 -9.37
N SER A 42 -0.61 5.46 -9.44
CA SER A 42 -0.67 6.58 -10.40
C SER A 42 -0.29 6.16 -11.83
N GLY A 43 0.07 4.91 -12.03
CA GLY A 43 0.56 4.37 -13.30
C GLY A 43 1.94 3.76 -13.15
N GLY A 44 2.62 3.55 -14.27
CA GLY A 44 3.97 2.97 -14.33
C GLY A 44 4.09 1.93 -15.43
N LYS A 45 5.35 1.56 -15.74
CA LYS A 45 5.68 0.72 -16.89
C LYS A 45 5.14 -0.71 -16.78
N LEU A 46 5.05 -1.27 -15.56
CA LEU A 46 4.51 -2.62 -15.33
C LEU A 46 3.00 -2.71 -15.48
N THR A 47 2.27 -1.57 -15.49
CA THR A 47 0.81 -1.59 -15.60
C THR A 47 0.31 -2.24 -16.88
N LYS A 48 1.09 -2.18 -17.97
CA LYS A 48 0.76 -2.80 -19.26
C LYS A 48 0.82 -4.32 -19.24
N TYR A 49 1.55 -4.91 -18.30
CA TYR A 49 1.70 -6.36 -18.16
C TYR A 49 0.71 -6.99 -17.18
N ILE A 50 -0.07 -6.17 -16.47
CA ILE A 50 -1.08 -6.68 -15.53
C ILE A 50 -2.14 -7.45 -16.30
N ASN A 51 -2.36 -8.70 -15.89
CA ASN A 51 -3.47 -9.48 -16.38
C ASN A 51 -4.79 -8.96 -15.80
N LYS A 52 -5.51 -8.15 -16.59
CA LYS A 52 -6.76 -7.49 -16.17
C LYS A 52 -7.90 -8.45 -15.82
N LYS A 53 -7.82 -9.73 -16.25
CA LYS A 53 -8.77 -10.78 -15.86
C LYS A 53 -8.51 -11.28 -14.43
N LYS A 54 -7.26 -11.19 -13.96
CA LYS A 54 -6.81 -11.66 -12.64
C LYS A 54 -6.73 -10.55 -11.61
N VAL A 55 -6.25 -9.36 -12.00
CA VAL A 55 -5.97 -8.24 -11.12
C VAL A 55 -6.67 -6.98 -11.61
N LYS A 56 -7.47 -6.35 -10.76
CA LYS A 56 -8.11 -5.08 -11.10
C LYS A 56 -7.22 -3.91 -10.73
N LEU A 57 -6.96 -3.04 -11.71
CA LEU A 57 -6.12 -1.87 -11.58
C LEU A 57 -6.98 -0.61 -11.43
N PHE A 58 -6.67 0.23 -10.43
CA PHE A 58 -7.22 1.57 -10.25
C PHE A 58 -6.11 2.61 -10.46
N LYS A 59 -6.35 3.56 -11.35
CA LYS A 59 -5.44 4.68 -11.57
C LYS A 59 -5.87 5.84 -10.68
N THR A 60 -5.06 6.16 -9.66
CA THR A 60 -5.33 7.18 -8.64
C THR A 60 -4.06 7.98 -8.33
N PRO A 61 -4.13 9.27 -7.96
CA PRO A 61 -2.95 10.11 -7.74
C PRO A 61 -2.24 9.83 -6.39
N VAL A 62 -2.05 8.55 -6.05
CA VAL A 62 -1.50 8.10 -4.75
C VAL A 62 0.00 8.40 -4.57
N HIS A 63 0.70 8.84 -5.61
CA HIS A 63 2.09 9.29 -5.53
C HIS A 63 2.23 10.67 -4.89
N SER A 64 1.17 11.46 -4.89
CA SER A 64 1.23 12.87 -4.49
C SER A 64 1.32 13.04 -2.98
N LYS A 65 2.12 14.03 -2.57
CA LYS A 65 2.22 14.52 -1.19
C LYS A 65 1.43 15.81 -0.96
N ASN A 66 0.74 16.31 -2.01
CA ASN A 66 -0.12 17.48 -1.89
C ASN A 66 -1.28 17.17 -0.93
N PRO A 67 -1.53 17.97 0.12
CA PRO A 67 -2.57 17.71 1.11
C PRO A 67 -3.97 17.53 0.50
N ILE A 68 -4.32 18.32 -0.50
CA ILE A 68 -5.61 18.23 -1.19
C ILE A 68 -5.75 16.88 -1.89
N LEU A 69 -4.70 16.41 -2.59
CA LEU A 69 -4.71 15.10 -3.24
C LEU A 69 -4.65 13.95 -2.23
N VAL A 70 -4.01 14.15 -1.08
CA VAL A 70 -4.05 13.17 0.02
C VAL A 70 -5.48 12.99 0.52
N ILE A 71 -6.20 14.09 0.76
CA ILE A 71 -7.62 14.06 1.18
C ILE A 71 -8.48 13.40 0.10
N LEU A 72 -8.31 13.79 -1.16
CA LEU A 72 -9.04 13.16 -2.28
C LEU A 72 -8.78 11.65 -2.35
N ASN A 73 -7.53 11.22 -2.15
CA ASN A 73 -7.18 9.80 -2.13
C ASN A 73 -7.82 9.05 -0.96
N ILE A 74 -8.02 9.70 0.21
CA ILE A 74 -8.75 9.08 1.33
C ILE A 74 -10.15 8.68 0.88
N PHE A 75 -10.88 9.61 0.24
CA PHE A 75 -12.23 9.34 -0.25
C PHE A 75 -12.24 8.27 -1.35
N ILE A 76 -11.37 8.38 -2.35
CA ILE A 76 -11.30 7.42 -3.46
C ILE A 76 -10.99 6.01 -2.94
N LEU A 77 -9.97 5.87 -2.07
CA LEU A 77 -9.60 4.57 -1.50
C LEU A 77 -10.71 4.01 -0.61
N SER A 78 -11.37 4.85 0.19
CA SER A 78 -12.51 4.42 1.00
C SER A 78 -13.66 3.89 0.14
N LEU A 79 -14.01 4.58 -0.94
CA LEU A 79 -15.04 4.12 -1.88
C LEU A 79 -14.64 2.79 -2.54
N ILE A 80 -13.39 2.64 -2.96
CA ILE A 80 -12.87 1.39 -3.52
C ILE A 80 -13.00 0.25 -2.49
N VAL A 81 -12.60 0.49 -1.25
CA VAL A 81 -12.68 -0.52 -0.17
C VAL A 81 -14.12 -0.95 0.07
N LEU A 82 -15.04 -0.01 0.19
CA LEU A 82 -16.44 -0.30 0.47
C LEU A 82 -17.12 -1.01 -0.72
N PHE A 83 -16.96 -0.49 -1.94
CA PHE A 83 -17.60 -1.02 -3.12
C PHE A 83 -17.14 -2.46 -3.45
N TYR A 84 -15.84 -2.72 -3.34
CA TYR A 84 -15.27 -4.04 -3.60
C TYR A 84 -15.22 -4.94 -2.37
N ARG A 85 -15.64 -4.44 -1.20
CA ARG A 85 -15.60 -5.15 0.09
C ARG A 85 -14.19 -5.69 0.36
N ILE A 86 -13.17 -4.81 0.27
CA ILE A 86 -11.77 -5.16 0.49
C ILE A 86 -11.53 -5.43 1.97
N ASN A 87 -10.79 -6.49 2.29
CA ASN A 87 -10.49 -6.88 3.66
C ASN A 87 -9.18 -6.27 4.15
N VAL A 88 -8.20 -6.10 3.22
CA VAL A 88 -6.85 -5.65 3.55
C VAL A 88 -6.40 -4.59 2.54
N ILE A 89 -5.94 -3.45 3.04
CA ILE A 89 -5.12 -2.50 2.30
C ILE A 89 -3.65 -2.82 2.59
N HIS A 90 -2.85 -3.06 1.55
CA HIS A 90 -1.42 -3.29 1.67
C HIS A 90 -0.67 -2.14 1.01
N VAL A 91 -0.10 -1.25 1.82
CA VAL A 91 0.62 -0.08 1.33
C VAL A 91 2.13 -0.32 1.34
N ARG A 92 2.79 0.08 0.25
CA ARG A 92 4.21 -0.21 0.00
C ARG A 92 5.10 1.03 -0.06
N SER A 93 4.59 2.18 0.37
CA SER A 93 5.36 3.43 0.38
C SER A 93 4.72 4.46 1.31
N ARG A 94 5.56 5.39 1.81
CA ARG A 94 5.15 6.48 2.70
C ARG A 94 4.14 7.44 2.06
N ALA A 95 4.29 7.73 0.76
CA ALA A 95 3.45 8.72 0.10
C ALA A 95 1.95 8.37 0.19
N PRO A 96 1.50 7.16 -0.18
CA PRO A 96 0.10 6.75 -0.02
C PRO A 96 -0.27 6.34 1.41
N ALA A 97 0.70 6.14 2.33
CA ALA A 97 0.42 5.56 3.65
C ALA A 97 -0.56 6.40 4.48
N TRP A 98 -0.49 7.73 4.41
CA TRP A 98 -1.42 8.62 5.09
C TRP A 98 -2.85 8.43 4.58
N SER A 99 -3.05 8.43 3.27
CA SER A 99 -4.37 8.20 2.69
C SER A 99 -4.91 6.79 3.00
N CYS A 100 -4.05 5.78 2.93
CA CYS A 100 -4.40 4.40 3.25
C CYS A 100 -4.79 4.23 4.73
N TYR A 101 -4.06 4.87 5.65
CA TYR A 101 -4.35 4.82 7.07
C TYR A 101 -5.74 5.36 7.38
N PHE A 102 -6.06 6.56 6.88
CA PHE A 102 -7.38 7.15 7.12
C PHE A 102 -8.49 6.37 6.42
N ALA A 103 -8.27 5.91 5.18
CA ALA A 103 -9.23 5.07 4.48
C ALA A 103 -9.50 3.76 5.25
N ALA A 104 -8.45 3.11 5.79
CA ALA A 104 -8.58 1.90 6.60
C ALA A 104 -9.38 2.17 7.89
N LYS A 105 -9.13 3.29 8.57
CA LYS A 105 -9.89 3.70 9.77
C LYS A 105 -11.37 3.95 9.47
N ILE A 106 -11.67 4.69 8.40
CA ILE A 106 -13.05 4.99 7.99
C ILE A 106 -13.82 3.71 7.64
N THR A 107 -13.18 2.81 6.91
CA THR A 107 -13.83 1.60 6.38
C THR A 107 -13.71 0.38 7.30
N ARG A 108 -12.95 0.50 8.40
CA ARG A 108 -12.61 -0.60 9.32
C ARG A 108 -11.91 -1.77 8.61
N CYS A 109 -11.20 -1.47 7.53
CA CYS A 109 -10.39 -2.42 6.79
C CYS A 109 -9.04 -2.61 7.48
N LYS A 110 -8.44 -3.80 7.37
CA LYS A 110 -7.08 -4.05 7.89
C LYS A 110 -6.04 -3.35 7.05
N LEU A 111 -5.02 -2.80 7.71
CA LEU A 111 -3.91 -2.11 7.06
C LEU A 111 -2.62 -2.89 7.27
N VAL A 112 -1.93 -3.19 6.19
CA VAL A 112 -0.58 -3.78 6.19
C VAL A 112 0.38 -2.80 5.52
N THR A 113 1.56 -2.65 6.07
CA THR A 113 2.62 -1.82 5.49
C THR A 113 3.86 -2.66 5.23
N THR A 114 4.59 -2.35 4.16
CA THR A 114 5.91 -2.95 3.90
C THR A 114 6.97 -1.86 3.76
N PHE A 115 8.02 -1.97 4.59
CA PHE A 115 9.23 -1.19 4.45
C PHE A 115 10.16 -1.87 3.45
N HIS A 116 10.41 -1.21 2.30
CA HIS A 116 11.32 -1.69 1.26
C HIS A 116 12.73 -1.08 1.36
N GLY A 117 12.96 -0.18 2.32
CA GLY A 117 14.25 0.47 2.55
C GLY A 117 14.25 1.24 3.86
N THR A 118 15.43 1.74 4.23
CA THR A 118 15.58 2.65 5.37
C THR A 118 15.13 4.05 4.98
N TYR A 119 14.39 4.70 5.87
CA TYR A 119 13.91 6.04 5.62
C TYR A 119 14.76 7.06 6.37
N ASN A 120 15.44 7.95 5.64
CA ASN A 120 16.17 9.04 6.25
C ASN A 120 15.22 9.99 7.02
N PHE A 121 15.59 10.33 8.25
CA PHE A 121 14.86 11.27 9.10
C PHE A 121 15.83 12.28 9.74
N ASN A 122 16.34 13.20 8.95
CA ASN A 122 17.23 14.27 9.44
C ASN A 122 16.48 15.33 10.25
N SER A 123 15.19 15.18 10.50
CA SER A 123 14.37 16.08 11.30
C SER A 123 13.21 15.34 11.96
N SER A 124 12.73 15.87 13.09
CA SER A 124 11.56 15.34 13.82
C SER A 124 10.31 15.26 12.94
N LEU A 125 10.10 16.23 12.05
CA LEU A 125 8.99 16.24 11.11
C LEU A 125 9.07 15.07 10.12
N LYS A 126 10.27 14.76 9.60
CA LYS A 126 10.45 13.60 8.71
C LYS A 126 10.25 12.29 9.46
N LYS A 127 10.73 12.19 10.70
CA LYS A 127 10.49 11.02 11.55
C LYS A 127 9.00 10.81 11.77
N TYR A 128 8.26 11.87 12.13
CA TYR A 128 6.81 11.82 12.28
C TYR A 128 6.11 11.41 10.98
N TYR A 129 6.49 12.01 9.84
CA TYR A 129 5.91 11.64 8.54
C TYR A 129 6.15 10.16 8.20
N ASN A 130 7.32 9.63 8.51
CA ASN A 130 7.67 8.24 8.24
C ASN A 130 6.94 7.28 9.18
N SER A 131 6.65 7.70 10.43
CA SER A 131 6.02 6.86 11.45
C SER A 131 4.62 6.35 11.07
N ILE A 132 3.99 6.97 10.08
CA ILE A 132 2.69 6.48 9.56
C ILE A 132 2.75 5.03 9.10
N MET A 133 3.91 4.59 8.60
CA MET A 133 4.11 3.20 8.17
C MET A 133 4.03 2.19 9.33
N LEU A 134 4.15 2.66 10.57
CA LEU A 134 4.06 1.83 11.79
C LEU A 134 2.65 1.81 12.39
N LYS A 135 1.76 2.70 11.92
CA LYS A 135 0.36 2.78 12.39
C LYS A 135 -0.56 1.80 11.68
N SER A 136 -0.03 0.64 11.30
CA SER A 136 -0.75 -0.43 10.63
C SER A 136 -1.03 -1.60 11.57
N ASP A 137 -1.96 -2.48 11.20
CA ASP A 137 -2.23 -3.73 11.93
C ASP A 137 -1.05 -4.71 11.81
N CYS A 138 -0.27 -4.63 10.72
CA CYS A 138 0.91 -5.46 10.49
C CYS A 138 1.97 -4.69 9.70
N VAL A 139 3.20 -4.73 10.18
CA VAL A 139 4.37 -4.13 9.52
C VAL A 139 5.28 -5.24 8.99
N ILE A 140 5.60 -5.18 7.72
CA ILE A 140 6.53 -6.11 7.07
C ILE A 140 7.84 -5.38 6.82
N ALA A 141 8.95 -5.91 7.34
CA ALA A 141 10.30 -5.50 6.99
C ALA A 141 10.82 -6.37 5.85
N GLY A 142 11.29 -5.76 4.77
CA GLY A 142 11.76 -6.46 3.58
C GLY A 142 13.07 -7.24 3.77
N SER A 143 13.77 -7.01 4.91
CA SER A 143 14.99 -7.74 5.29
C SER A 143 15.30 -7.57 6.78
N ASN A 144 16.19 -8.40 7.33
CA ASN A 144 16.67 -8.26 8.72
C ASN A 144 17.36 -6.91 8.95
N PHE A 145 18.03 -6.36 7.96
CA PHE A 145 18.61 -5.02 8.01
C PHE A 145 17.55 -3.94 8.20
N ILE A 146 16.46 -4.01 7.44
CA ILE A 146 15.33 -3.07 7.57
C ILE A 146 14.61 -3.28 8.91
N PHE A 147 14.42 -4.52 9.35
CA PHE A 147 13.85 -4.82 10.65
C PHE A 147 14.66 -4.17 11.79
N LYS A 148 15.98 -4.34 11.80
CA LYS A 148 16.87 -3.71 12.77
C LYS A 148 16.75 -2.20 12.75
N HIS A 149 16.80 -1.58 11.55
CA HIS A 149 16.63 -0.15 11.39
C HIS A 149 15.30 0.37 11.98
N ILE A 150 14.19 -0.34 11.75
CA ILE A 150 12.88 0.03 12.32
C ILE A 150 12.93 -0.05 13.84
N SER A 151 13.41 -1.16 14.39
CA SER A 151 13.44 -1.40 15.85
C SER A 151 14.32 -0.40 16.61
N GLU A 152 15.42 0.07 16.01
CA GLU A 152 16.33 1.02 16.61
C GLU A 152 15.82 2.47 16.53
N ASN A 153 15.07 2.82 15.52
CA ASN A 153 14.72 4.21 15.23
C ASN A 153 13.26 4.57 15.50
N TYR A 154 12.40 3.57 15.66
CA TYR A 154 10.98 3.76 15.90
C TYR A 154 10.55 2.83 17.05
N PRO A 155 10.72 3.24 18.30
CA PRO A 155 10.28 2.50 19.48
C PRO A 155 8.77 2.38 19.57
#